data_867ded8335575d95f2ee2148ba47df38
#
_entry.id   867ded8335575d95f2ee2148ba47df38
#
_cell.length_a   1.000
_cell.length_b   1.000
_cell.length_c   1.000
_cell.angle_alpha   90.00
_cell.angle_beta   90.00
_cell.angle_gamma   90.00
#
_symmetry.space_group_name_H-M   'P 1'
#
loop_
_entity.id
_entity.type
_entity.pdbx_description
1 polymer ?
#
loop_
_entity_poly.entity_id
_entity_poly.type
_entity_poly.pdbx_seq_one_letter_code
_entity_poly.pdbx_strand_id
1 'polypeptide(L)'
;NFDILKAGFPCQPFSYAGKQEGFNDQTRGTLFFDILRIIKAKRPKMFLLENVKGLKSHNHGETMDIILSALKSIDYDIHWAILDSHKFGVPQKRERWYCVGFDKKIDFKFPIQTNPNTVLKDIIDINAQHPELEITDSEKKRIQHHFSSNEIRVQHDNSMYAPHTKKGRHGVFSFLKPDKTLRFHIGDVSKTQIQEAYYCSFESVAPAIIASR
;
A
#
# COMPACT_ATOMS: atom_id res chain seq x y z
N ASN A 1 -25.99 14.27 -13.34
CA ASN A 1 -25.68 12.97 -13.94
C ASN A 1 -24.22 12.93 -14.33
N PHE A 2 -23.60 11.75 -14.20
CA PHE A 2 -22.24 11.47 -14.61
C PHE A 2 -22.18 10.04 -15.16
N ASP A 3 -21.30 9.80 -16.13
CA ASP A 3 -21.19 8.49 -16.78
C ASP A 3 -20.23 7.56 -16.06
N ILE A 4 -19.24 8.09 -15.35
CA ILE A 4 -18.19 7.34 -14.68
C ILE A 4 -18.08 7.77 -13.21
N LEU A 5 -18.06 6.79 -12.31
CA LEU A 5 -17.71 6.97 -10.90
C LEU A 5 -16.33 6.37 -10.63
N LYS A 6 -15.39 7.16 -10.12
CA LYS A 6 -14.12 6.65 -9.59
C LYS A 6 -14.06 6.88 -8.08
N ALA A 7 -13.72 5.85 -7.31
CA ALA A 7 -13.61 5.96 -5.86
C ALA A 7 -12.51 5.06 -5.29
N GLY A 8 -11.70 5.60 -4.38
CA GLY A 8 -10.91 4.85 -3.41
C GLY A 8 -11.55 4.97 -2.03
N PHE A 9 -11.54 3.92 -1.25
CA PHE A 9 -12.15 3.90 0.08
C PHE A 9 -11.24 3.20 1.10
N PRO A 10 -11.28 3.58 2.40
CA PRO A 10 -10.45 2.96 3.42
C PRO A 10 -10.89 1.52 3.73
N CYS A 11 -9.92 0.65 4.02
CA CYS A 11 -10.16 -0.75 4.39
C CYS A 11 -10.59 -0.93 5.86
N GLN A 12 -10.24 0.02 6.72
CA GLN A 12 -10.34 -0.11 8.19
C GLN A 12 -11.76 -0.22 8.80
N PRO A 13 -12.82 0.36 8.24
CA PRO A 13 -14.14 0.34 8.90
C PRO A 13 -14.88 -1.00 8.89
N PHE A 14 -14.44 -1.98 8.10
CA PHE A 14 -15.12 -3.28 8.01
C PHE A 14 -14.98 -4.15 9.26
N SER A 15 -13.98 -3.90 10.13
CA SER A 15 -13.79 -4.64 11.38
C SER A 15 -14.90 -4.39 12.42
N TYR A 16 -15.65 -3.29 12.31
CA TYR A 16 -16.79 -2.99 13.18
C TYR A 16 -18.15 -3.51 12.65
N ALA A 17 -18.24 -3.81 11.35
CA ALA A 17 -19.46 -4.37 10.75
C ALA A 17 -19.65 -5.87 11.06
N GLY A 18 -18.65 -6.53 11.65
CA GLY A 18 -18.66 -7.97 11.97
C GLY A 18 -19.46 -8.39 13.20
N LYS A 19 -20.17 -7.50 13.89
CA LYS A 19 -21.19 -7.86 14.89
C LYS A 19 -22.58 -7.83 14.24
N GLN A 20 -22.93 -8.93 13.61
CA GLN A 20 -24.23 -9.55 13.35
C GLN A 20 -25.50 -8.70 13.63
N GLU A 21 -25.61 -7.50 13.09
CA GLU A 21 -26.91 -6.88 12.87
C GLU A 21 -27.01 -6.67 11.37
N GLY A 22 -27.79 -7.54 10.73
CA GLY A 22 -27.85 -7.74 9.30
C GLY A 22 -27.88 -6.46 8.44
N PHE A 23 -27.79 -6.62 7.14
CA PHE A 23 -27.79 -5.63 6.06
C PHE A 23 -28.75 -4.42 6.21
N ASN A 24 -29.53 -4.33 7.27
CA ASN A 24 -30.49 -3.27 7.55
C ASN A 24 -29.92 -2.07 8.33
N ASP A 25 -28.74 -2.17 8.93
CA ASP A 25 -28.08 -1.01 9.55
C ASP A 25 -27.14 -0.31 8.57
N GLN A 26 -27.73 0.26 7.50
CA GLN A 26 -27.05 1.06 6.47
C GLN A 26 -26.49 2.39 7.01
N THR A 27 -26.68 2.70 8.27
CA THR A 27 -26.37 4.01 8.85
C THR A 27 -25.01 4.10 9.52
N ARG A 28 -24.30 2.99 9.71
CA ARG A 28 -22.94 3.00 10.30
C ARG A 28 -21.85 2.79 9.27
N GLY A 29 -21.78 3.69 8.34
CA GLY A 29 -20.63 4.41 7.89
C GLY A 29 -19.41 3.65 7.41
N THR A 30 -19.50 2.70 6.47
CA THR A 30 -18.34 2.46 5.62
C THR A 30 -18.54 3.26 4.34
N LEU A 31 -17.55 4.06 3.95
CA LEU A 31 -17.57 4.81 2.68
C LEU A 31 -17.88 3.91 1.47
N PHE A 32 -17.63 2.62 1.55
CA PHE A 32 -18.02 1.66 0.53
C PHE A 32 -19.55 1.62 0.34
N PHE A 33 -20.35 1.60 1.42
CA PHE A 33 -21.80 1.59 1.30
C PHE A 33 -22.37 2.92 0.79
N ASP A 34 -21.69 4.03 1.08
CA ASP A 34 -22.03 5.32 0.45
C ASP A 34 -21.77 5.30 -1.06
N ILE A 35 -20.63 4.74 -1.48
CA ILE A 35 -20.32 4.53 -2.90
C ILE A 35 -21.42 3.66 -3.54
N LEU A 36 -21.78 2.55 -2.91
CA LEU A 36 -22.83 1.64 -3.38
C LEU A 36 -24.17 2.35 -3.52
N ARG A 37 -24.55 3.17 -2.53
CA ARG A 37 -25.76 3.99 -2.55
C ARG A 37 -25.75 4.98 -3.71
N ILE A 38 -24.62 5.62 -3.96
CA ILE A 38 -24.47 6.54 -5.10
C ILE A 38 -24.59 5.80 -6.44
N ILE A 39 -23.95 4.64 -6.58
CA ILE A 39 -24.06 3.83 -7.79
C ILE A 39 -25.52 3.42 -8.04
N LYS A 40 -26.24 2.94 -7.01
CA LYS A 40 -27.65 2.58 -7.10
C LYS A 40 -28.53 3.77 -7.54
N ALA A 41 -28.30 4.93 -6.93
CA ALA A 41 -29.13 6.13 -7.17
C ALA A 41 -28.85 6.80 -8.50
N LYS A 42 -27.60 6.81 -8.97
CA LYS A 42 -27.18 7.57 -10.16
C LYS A 42 -26.96 6.71 -11.39
N ARG A 43 -26.81 5.40 -11.23
CA ARG A 43 -26.65 4.42 -12.31
C ARG A 43 -25.60 4.87 -13.35
N PRO A 44 -24.33 5.16 -12.95
CA PRO A 44 -23.30 5.51 -13.92
C PRO A 44 -23.06 4.33 -14.90
N LYS A 45 -22.68 4.63 -16.13
CA LYS A 45 -22.38 3.60 -17.15
C LYS A 45 -21.22 2.69 -16.72
N MET A 46 -20.31 3.25 -15.92
CA MET A 46 -19.14 2.54 -15.41
C MET A 46 -18.75 3.06 -14.01
N PHE A 47 -18.20 2.19 -13.19
CA PHE A 47 -17.45 2.62 -12.01
C PHE A 47 -16.09 1.94 -11.94
N LEU A 48 -15.14 2.61 -11.28
CA LEU A 48 -13.82 2.09 -10.93
C LEU A 48 -13.58 2.29 -9.43
N LEU A 49 -13.42 1.19 -8.71
CA LEU A 49 -13.07 1.19 -7.29
C LEU A 49 -11.61 0.76 -7.12
N GLU A 50 -10.93 1.36 -6.14
CA GLU A 50 -9.55 1.02 -5.78
C GLU A 50 -9.43 0.78 -4.28
N ASN A 51 -8.59 -0.19 -3.91
CA ASN A 51 -8.22 -0.41 -2.51
C ASN A 51 -6.83 -1.06 -2.41
N VAL A 52 -6.31 -1.17 -1.19
CA VAL A 52 -5.07 -1.91 -0.93
C VAL A 52 -5.25 -3.41 -1.17
N LYS A 53 -4.18 -4.10 -1.58
CA LYS A 53 -4.17 -5.58 -1.75
C LYS A 53 -4.68 -6.32 -0.51
N GLY A 54 -4.38 -5.78 0.69
CA GLY A 54 -4.79 -6.36 1.96
C GLY A 54 -6.30 -6.54 2.13
N LEU A 55 -7.12 -5.83 1.34
CA LEU A 55 -8.57 -6.01 1.32
C LEU A 55 -8.97 -7.47 1.06
N LYS A 56 -8.23 -8.18 0.19
CA LYS A 56 -8.53 -9.58 -0.16
C LYS A 56 -8.41 -10.53 1.03
N SER A 57 -7.49 -10.27 1.96
CA SER A 57 -7.25 -11.12 3.14
C SER A 57 -7.80 -10.51 4.43
N HIS A 58 -8.39 -9.32 4.36
CA HIS A 58 -8.96 -8.65 5.53
C HIS A 58 -10.09 -9.47 6.12
N ASN A 59 -10.06 -9.65 7.45
CA ASN A 59 -11.02 -10.48 8.18
C ASN A 59 -11.20 -11.87 7.53
N HIS A 60 -10.09 -12.59 7.31
CA HIS A 60 -10.08 -13.92 6.68
C HIS A 60 -10.76 -14.01 5.30
N GLY A 61 -10.92 -12.88 4.59
CA GLY A 61 -11.58 -12.81 3.28
C GLY A 61 -13.04 -12.33 3.33
N GLU A 62 -13.69 -12.37 4.46
CA GLU A 62 -15.11 -12.00 4.63
C GLU A 62 -15.42 -10.59 4.10
N THR A 63 -14.51 -9.65 4.30
CA THR A 63 -14.67 -8.28 3.78
C THR A 63 -14.80 -8.24 2.27
N MET A 64 -13.98 -9.01 1.57
CA MET A 64 -14.03 -9.11 0.12
C MET A 64 -15.35 -9.73 -0.36
N ASP A 65 -15.81 -10.78 0.33
CA ASP A 65 -17.06 -11.46 0.01
C ASP A 65 -18.27 -10.54 0.19
N ILE A 66 -18.29 -9.73 1.26
CA ILE A 66 -19.33 -8.72 1.50
C ILE A 66 -19.36 -7.69 0.35
N ILE A 67 -18.18 -7.15 -0.02
CA ILE A 67 -18.05 -6.16 -1.10
C ILE A 67 -18.54 -6.75 -2.43
N LEU A 68 -18.07 -7.93 -2.80
CA LEU A 68 -18.44 -8.57 -4.07
C LEU A 68 -19.94 -8.93 -4.11
N SER A 69 -20.48 -9.41 -2.99
CA SER A 69 -21.93 -9.72 -2.88
C SER A 69 -22.78 -8.47 -3.03
N ALA A 70 -22.38 -7.38 -2.36
CA ALA A 70 -23.08 -6.10 -2.46
C ALA A 70 -23.01 -5.51 -3.88
N LEU A 71 -21.85 -5.60 -4.55
CA LEU A 71 -21.70 -5.15 -5.93
C LEU A 71 -22.51 -6.01 -6.92
N LYS A 72 -22.56 -7.33 -6.72
CA LYS A 72 -23.41 -8.21 -7.55
C LYS A 72 -24.90 -7.90 -7.41
N SER A 73 -25.35 -7.42 -6.24
CA SER A 73 -26.76 -7.10 -5.97
C SER A 73 -27.29 -5.86 -6.71
N ILE A 74 -26.42 -5.09 -7.37
CA ILE A 74 -26.80 -3.84 -8.06
C ILE A 74 -26.92 -3.98 -9.58
N ASP A 75 -26.83 -5.21 -10.11
CA ASP A 75 -27.00 -5.51 -11.52
C ASP A 75 -26.00 -4.75 -12.42
N TYR A 76 -24.70 -4.94 -12.09
CA TYR A 76 -23.54 -4.52 -12.90
C TYR A 76 -22.72 -5.74 -13.29
N ASP A 77 -22.12 -5.67 -14.46
CA ASP A 77 -21.10 -6.63 -14.90
C ASP A 77 -19.77 -6.28 -14.20
N ILE A 78 -19.34 -7.13 -13.24
CA ILE A 78 -18.27 -6.84 -12.29
C ILE A 78 -17.01 -7.63 -12.64
N HIS A 79 -15.91 -6.92 -12.79
CA HIS A 79 -14.57 -7.47 -12.97
C HIS A 79 -13.63 -6.92 -11.92
N TRP A 80 -12.73 -7.74 -11.38
CA TRP A 80 -11.72 -7.26 -10.45
C TRP A 80 -10.39 -7.97 -10.61
N ALA A 81 -9.30 -7.29 -10.29
CA ALA A 81 -7.95 -7.82 -10.28
C ALA A 81 -7.07 -7.13 -9.24
N ILE A 82 -5.97 -7.79 -8.87
CA ILE A 82 -4.87 -7.14 -8.14
C ILE A 82 -3.79 -6.85 -9.16
N LEU A 83 -3.45 -5.56 -9.30
CA LEU A 83 -2.41 -5.10 -10.22
C LEU A 83 -1.26 -4.49 -9.42
N ASP A 84 -0.03 -4.74 -9.91
CA ASP A 84 1.20 -4.18 -9.34
C ASP A 84 1.77 -3.15 -10.33
N SER A 85 1.92 -1.89 -9.90
CA SER A 85 2.44 -0.82 -10.76
C SER A 85 3.80 -1.15 -11.38
N HIS A 86 4.65 -1.89 -10.65
CA HIS A 86 5.94 -2.33 -11.17
C HIS A 86 5.81 -3.16 -12.46
N LYS A 87 4.77 -3.96 -12.57
CA LYS A 87 4.49 -4.80 -13.74
C LYS A 87 4.06 -4.01 -14.98
N PHE A 88 3.85 -2.71 -14.84
CA PHE A 88 3.44 -1.78 -15.90
C PHE A 88 4.45 -0.66 -16.15
N GLY A 89 5.70 -0.83 -15.73
CA GLY A 89 6.79 0.11 -16.03
C GLY A 89 7.01 1.21 -15.00
N VAL A 90 6.31 1.19 -13.88
CA VAL A 90 6.57 2.10 -12.77
C VAL A 90 7.56 1.45 -11.81
N PRO A 91 8.76 2.01 -11.53
CA PRO A 91 9.73 1.40 -10.64
C PRO A 91 9.33 1.53 -9.15
N GLN A 92 8.08 1.20 -8.86
CA GLN A 92 7.52 1.14 -7.52
C GLN A 92 6.64 -0.11 -7.38
N LYS A 93 6.93 -0.92 -6.38
CA LYS A 93 6.11 -2.07 -6.01
C LYS A 93 4.89 -1.60 -5.24
N ARG A 94 3.75 -1.46 -5.95
CA ARG A 94 2.49 -0.99 -5.39
C ARG A 94 1.34 -1.85 -5.88
N GLU A 95 1.02 -2.90 -5.13
CA GLU A 95 -0.10 -3.78 -5.42
C GLU A 95 -1.41 -3.16 -4.93
N ARG A 96 -2.42 -3.10 -5.81
CA ARG A 96 -3.74 -2.57 -5.51
C ARG A 96 -4.82 -3.47 -6.08
N TRP A 97 -5.90 -3.58 -5.34
CA TRP A 97 -7.14 -4.16 -5.82
C TRP A 97 -7.90 -3.12 -6.63
N TYR A 98 -8.30 -3.50 -7.83
CA TYR A 98 -9.14 -2.70 -8.70
C TYR A 98 -10.40 -3.48 -9.01
N CYS A 99 -11.55 -2.78 -8.99
CA CYS A 99 -12.83 -3.34 -9.39
C CYS A 99 -13.51 -2.40 -10.38
N VAL A 100 -13.90 -2.93 -11.52
CA VAL A 100 -14.61 -2.23 -12.56
C VAL A 100 -16.01 -2.83 -12.69
N GLY A 101 -17.03 -1.99 -12.76
CA GLY A 101 -18.38 -2.42 -13.01
C GLY A 101 -18.98 -1.65 -14.17
N PHE A 102 -19.72 -2.35 -15.04
CA PHE A 102 -20.43 -1.78 -16.17
C PHE A 102 -21.94 -2.01 -16.05
N ASP A 103 -22.73 -1.03 -16.45
CA ASP A 103 -24.20 -1.11 -16.48
C ASP A 103 -24.73 -2.09 -17.56
N LYS A 104 -23.86 -2.61 -18.40
CA LYS A 104 -24.11 -3.59 -19.46
C LYS A 104 -23.01 -4.64 -19.44
N LYS A 105 -23.33 -5.83 -19.93
CA LYS A 105 -22.32 -6.88 -20.12
C LYS A 105 -21.30 -6.44 -21.18
N ILE A 106 -20.01 -6.47 -20.80
CA ILE A 106 -18.88 -6.05 -21.65
C ILE A 106 -17.79 -7.12 -21.58
N ASP A 107 -17.19 -7.51 -22.70
CA ASP A 107 -15.97 -8.32 -22.72
C ASP A 107 -14.78 -7.48 -22.26
N PHE A 108 -14.73 -7.19 -20.94
CA PHE A 108 -13.68 -6.42 -20.33
C PHE A 108 -12.50 -7.30 -19.92
N LYS A 109 -11.30 -6.84 -20.23
CA LYS A 109 -10.05 -7.48 -19.78
C LYS A 109 -9.15 -6.42 -19.14
N PHE A 110 -8.59 -6.75 -17.98
CA PHE A 110 -7.55 -5.92 -17.40
C PHE A 110 -6.32 -5.88 -18.32
N PRO A 111 -5.54 -4.79 -18.31
CA PRO A 111 -4.34 -4.67 -19.14
C PRO A 111 -3.36 -5.80 -18.81
N ILE A 112 -2.70 -6.30 -19.84
CA ILE A 112 -1.67 -7.33 -19.71
C ILE A 112 -0.44 -6.73 -19.06
N GLN A 113 0.12 -7.42 -18.08
CA GLN A 113 1.37 -7.02 -17.44
C GLN A 113 2.53 -7.14 -18.43
N THR A 114 3.25 -6.05 -18.63
CA THR A 114 4.38 -5.98 -19.57
C THR A 114 5.69 -6.45 -18.93
N ASN A 115 5.75 -6.56 -17.59
CA ASN A 115 6.91 -6.96 -16.81
C ASN A 115 8.22 -6.25 -17.22
N PRO A 116 8.23 -4.94 -17.39
CA PRO A 116 9.45 -4.24 -17.72
C PRO A 116 10.45 -4.31 -16.57
N ASN A 117 11.74 -4.31 -16.87
CA ASN A 117 12.81 -4.27 -15.88
C ASN A 117 13.12 -2.83 -15.44
N THR A 118 12.11 -1.98 -15.34
CA THR A 118 12.27 -0.58 -14.94
C THR A 118 12.70 -0.50 -13.47
N VAL A 119 13.75 0.25 -13.22
CA VAL A 119 14.34 0.47 -11.89
C VAL A 119 14.42 1.97 -11.58
N LEU A 120 14.79 2.33 -10.36
CA LEU A 120 14.82 3.74 -9.93
C LEU A 120 15.72 4.62 -10.79
N LYS A 121 16.88 4.15 -11.23
CA LYS A 121 17.78 4.92 -12.08
C LYS A 121 17.17 5.36 -13.42
N ASP A 122 16.15 4.66 -13.90
CA ASP A 122 15.51 4.98 -15.18
C ASP A 122 14.62 6.23 -15.10
N ILE A 123 14.28 6.68 -13.88
CA ILE A 123 13.39 7.82 -13.64
C ILE A 123 14.01 8.92 -12.78
N ILE A 124 15.15 8.66 -12.12
CA ILE A 124 15.80 9.63 -11.24
C ILE A 124 16.87 10.38 -12.04
N ASP A 125 16.80 11.70 -12.02
CA ASP A 125 17.90 12.53 -12.48
C ASP A 125 19.00 12.56 -11.42
N ILE A 126 20.08 11.80 -11.64
CA ILE A 126 21.21 11.71 -10.71
C ILE A 126 22.02 13.02 -10.63
N ASN A 127 21.82 13.95 -11.56
CA ASN A 127 22.50 15.25 -11.58
C ASN A 127 21.65 16.35 -10.90
N ALA A 128 20.39 16.05 -10.57
CA ALA A 128 19.56 17.01 -9.86
C ALA A 128 20.12 17.25 -8.46
N GLN A 129 20.40 18.49 -8.13
CA GLN A 129 20.88 18.91 -6.81
C GLN A 129 19.73 19.46 -6.00
N HIS A 130 19.36 18.74 -4.96
CA HIS A 130 18.34 19.12 -3.99
C HIS A 130 18.92 19.00 -2.57
N PRO A 131 19.68 19.99 -2.11
CA PRO A 131 20.37 19.93 -0.79
C PRO A 131 19.41 19.62 0.36
N GLU A 132 18.16 20.07 0.27
CA GLU A 132 17.11 19.80 1.25
C GLU A 132 16.62 18.33 1.28
N LEU A 133 16.91 17.56 0.23
CA LEU A 133 16.57 16.13 0.11
C LEU A 133 17.77 15.21 0.34
N GLU A 134 18.97 15.77 0.55
CA GLU A 134 20.14 14.96 0.85
C GLU A 134 20.01 14.23 2.17
N ILE A 135 20.51 12.99 2.19
CA ILE A 135 20.61 12.24 3.45
C ILE A 135 21.64 12.90 4.37
N THR A 136 21.30 13.01 5.64
CA THR A 136 22.18 13.61 6.64
C THR A 136 23.46 12.80 6.88
N ASP A 137 24.48 13.40 7.44
CA ASP A 137 25.72 12.69 7.80
C ASP A 137 25.48 11.57 8.80
N SER A 138 24.51 11.74 9.70
CA SER A 138 24.08 10.70 10.63
C SER A 138 23.49 9.50 9.88
N GLU A 139 22.70 9.71 8.85
CA GLU A 139 22.14 8.65 8.01
C GLU A 139 23.23 7.98 7.18
N LYS A 140 24.15 8.73 6.60
CA LYS A 140 25.32 8.18 5.88
C LYS A 140 26.13 7.25 6.78
N LYS A 141 26.43 7.67 8.03
CA LYS A 141 27.15 6.85 9.01
C LYS A 141 26.41 5.55 9.35
N ARG A 142 25.08 5.61 9.53
CA ARG A 142 24.26 4.41 9.78
C ARG A 142 24.27 3.42 8.64
N ILE A 143 24.19 3.90 7.41
CA ILE A 143 24.26 3.07 6.20
C ILE A 143 25.64 2.42 6.10
N GLN A 144 26.71 3.19 6.27
CA GLN A 144 28.08 2.67 6.27
C GLN A 144 28.30 1.61 7.35
N HIS A 145 27.80 1.84 8.57
CA HIS A 145 27.89 0.87 9.67
C HIS A 145 27.21 -0.47 9.30
N HIS A 146 26.05 -0.45 8.64
CA HIS A 146 25.41 -1.66 8.18
C HIS A 146 26.33 -2.45 7.22
N PHE A 147 26.83 -1.79 6.19
CA PHE A 147 27.63 -2.47 5.15
C PHE A 147 29.03 -2.89 5.62
N SER A 148 29.60 -2.26 6.66
CA SER A 148 30.90 -2.64 7.22
C SER A 148 30.83 -3.78 8.24
N SER A 149 29.65 -4.10 8.77
CA SER A 149 29.49 -5.15 9.77
C SER A 149 29.51 -6.58 9.22
N ASN A 150 29.32 -6.77 7.91
CA ASN A 150 29.15 -8.06 7.25
C ASN A 150 28.03 -8.95 7.82
N GLU A 151 27.10 -8.37 8.55
CA GLU A 151 25.95 -9.06 9.15
C GLU A 151 24.68 -8.86 8.31
N ILE A 152 23.83 -9.88 8.25
CA ILE A 152 22.51 -9.79 7.58
C ILE A 152 21.60 -8.81 8.32
N ARG A 153 21.72 -8.76 9.65
CA ARG A 153 20.99 -7.87 10.55
C ARG A 153 21.94 -7.21 11.50
N VAL A 154 22.04 -5.90 11.42
CA VAL A 154 22.93 -5.09 12.25
C VAL A 154 22.11 -4.41 13.34
N GLN A 155 22.57 -4.51 14.58
CA GLN A 155 22.05 -3.73 15.69
C GLN A 155 22.84 -2.44 15.78
N HIS A 156 22.15 -1.30 15.85
CA HIS A 156 22.75 0.00 15.97
C HIS A 156 22.65 0.51 17.41
N ASP A 157 23.57 1.38 17.77
CA ASP A 157 23.50 2.10 19.05
C ASP A 157 22.27 3.03 19.05
N ASN A 158 21.44 2.89 20.06
CA ASN A 158 20.23 3.69 20.24
C ASN A 158 20.51 5.19 20.42
N SER A 159 21.72 5.56 20.88
CA SER A 159 22.13 6.95 21.03
C SER A 159 22.24 7.71 19.70
N MET A 160 22.39 6.97 18.57
CA MET A 160 22.44 7.54 17.23
C MET A 160 21.07 7.98 16.70
N TYR A 161 19.99 7.72 17.43
CA TYR A 161 18.61 7.99 17.03
C TYR A 161 17.98 9.01 17.95
N ALA A 162 17.37 10.02 17.37
CA ALA A 162 16.73 11.10 18.07
C ALA A 162 15.56 10.64 18.98
N PRO A 163 15.00 11.52 19.80
CA PRO A 163 14.29 11.28 21.06
C PRO A 163 13.05 10.39 21.03
N HIS A 164 12.69 9.79 19.89
CA HIS A 164 11.59 8.81 19.79
C HIS A 164 11.89 7.49 20.48
N THR A 165 13.16 7.20 20.77
CA THR A 165 13.62 6.02 21.51
C THR A 165 13.52 6.18 23.02
N LYS A 166 12.70 7.10 23.51
CA LYS A 166 12.48 7.28 24.95
C LYS A 166 12.11 5.95 25.60
N LYS A 167 12.99 5.53 26.54
CA LYS A 167 12.79 4.43 27.48
C LYS A 167 13.37 3.06 27.16
N GLY A 168 14.59 2.94 26.61
CA GLY A 168 15.43 1.74 26.82
C GLY A 168 14.89 0.39 26.35
N ARG A 169 13.74 0.34 25.71
CA ARG A 169 13.06 -0.89 25.30
C ARG A 169 13.15 -1.17 23.80
N HIS A 170 13.70 -0.23 23.04
CA HIS A 170 13.69 -0.33 21.60
C HIS A 170 15.11 -0.51 21.07
N GLY A 171 15.32 -1.62 20.37
CA GLY A 171 16.51 -1.80 19.57
C GLY A 171 16.32 -1.15 18.21
N VAL A 172 17.36 -0.55 17.68
CA VAL A 172 17.41 -0.10 16.29
C VAL A 172 18.15 -1.15 15.50
N PHE A 173 17.51 -1.64 14.45
CA PHE A 173 18.08 -2.69 13.59
C PHE A 173 18.05 -2.24 12.15
N SER A 174 19.07 -2.62 11.39
CA SER A 174 19.01 -2.55 9.93
C SER A 174 19.18 -3.94 9.32
N PHE A 175 18.56 -4.14 8.16
CA PHE A 175 18.73 -5.36 7.39
C PHE A 175 18.49 -5.08 5.91
N LEU A 176 19.24 -5.79 5.06
CA LEU A 176 19.09 -5.72 3.61
C LEU A 176 18.08 -6.76 3.15
N LYS A 177 17.05 -6.32 2.42
CA LYS A 177 16.09 -7.21 1.80
C LYS A 177 16.63 -7.80 0.49
N PRO A 178 16.05 -8.92 0.01
CA PRO A 178 16.41 -9.49 -1.29
C PRO A 178 16.25 -8.52 -2.47
N ASP A 179 15.33 -7.55 -2.36
CA ASP A 179 15.10 -6.49 -3.34
C ASP A 179 16.11 -5.33 -3.21
N LYS A 180 17.20 -5.52 -2.47
CA LYS A 180 18.25 -4.52 -2.21
C LYS A 180 17.77 -3.27 -1.47
N THR A 181 16.60 -3.31 -0.85
CA THR A 181 16.15 -2.23 0.05
C THR A 181 16.76 -2.42 1.42
N LEU A 182 17.55 -1.46 1.88
CA LEU A 182 18.05 -1.39 3.25
C LEU A 182 16.97 -0.77 4.14
N ARG A 183 16.57 -1.49 5.16
CA ARG A 183 15.55 -1.04 6.12
C ARG A 183 16.13 -0.82 7.49
N PHE A 184 15.69 0.26 8.12
CA PHE A 184 15.90 0.54 9.52
C PHE A 184 14.57 0.37 10.27
N HIS A 185 14.62 -0.33 11.38
CA HIS A 185 13.47 -0.54 12.25
C HIS A 185 13.81 -0.10 13.66
N ILE A 186 12.91 0.67 14.26
CA ILE A 186 12.86 0.87 15.71
C ILE A 186 11.81 -0.11 16.22
N GLY A 187 12.19 -1.02 17.11
CA GLY A 187 11.26 -2.03 17.59
C GLY A 187 11.44 -2.38 19.02
N ASP A 188 10.35 -2.67 19.70
CA ASP A 188 10.38 -3.50 20.89
C ASP A 188 10.79 -4.91 20.45
N VAL A 189 11.86 -5.43 21.03
CA VAL A 189 12.40 -6.75 20.71
C VAL A 189 11.33 -7.85 20.85
N SER A 190 10.22 -7.55 21.52
CA SER A 190 9.15 -8.50 21.83
C SER A 190 7.93 -8.47 20.92
N LYS A 191 7.57 -7.38 20.23
CA LYS A 191 6.21 -7.32 19.65
C LYS A 191 6.02 -6.61 18.31
N THR A 192 6.56 -5.42 18.07
CA THR A 192 6.23 -4.66 16.85
C THR A 192 7.41 -3.83 16.41
N GLN A 193 7.94 -4.16 15.23
CA GLN A 193 8.99 -3.35 14.63
C GLN A 193 8.34 -2.19 13.87
N ILE A 194 8.68 -0.97 14.25
CA ILE A 194 8.28 0.23 13.54
C ILE A 194 9.38 0.57 12.54
N GLN A 195 9.01 0.67 11.28
CA GLN A 195 9.94 1.11 10.25
C GLN A 195 10.21 2.60 10.42
N GLU A 196 11.47 2.97 10.63
CA GLU A 196 11.90 4.35 10.70
C GLU A 196 12.24 4.92 9.33
N ALA A 197 13.10 4.22 8.60
CA ALA A 197 13.55 4.63 7.27
C ALA A 197 13.88 3.40 6.40
N TYR A 198 13.90 3.62 5.09
CA TYR A 198 14.43 2.66 4.15
C TYR A 198 15.13 3.37 3.00
N TYR A 199 16.19 2.76 2.51
CA TYR A 199 17.01 3.24 1.42
C TYR A 199 17.03 2.23 0.30
N CYS A 200 16.81 2.70 -0.92
CA CYS A 200 16.76 1.87 -2.11
C CYS A 200 18.01 2.10 -2.95
N SER A 201 18.57 1.03 -3.50
CA SER A 201 19.57 1.15 -4.55
C SER A 201 18.92 1.71 -5.82
N PHE A 202 19.66 2.47 -6.62
CA PHE A 202 19.22 2.91 -7.95
C PHE A 202 18.86 1.75 -8.88
N GLU A 203 19.46 0.58 -8.66
CA GLU A 203 19.19 -0.67 -9.41
C GLU A 203 18.01 -1.45 -8.83
N SER A 204 17.25 -0.88 -7.91
CA SER A 204 16.10 -1.52 -7.27
C SER A 204 14.78 -0.86 -7.63
N VAL A 205 13.71 -1.48 -7.20
CA VAL A 205 12.34 -0.97 -7.29
C VAL A 205 11.94 -0.39 -5.94
N ALA A 206 11.40 0.82 -5.93
CA ALA A 206 10.95 1.45 -4.70
C ALA A 206 9.80 0.66 -4.06
N PRO A 207 9.75 0.55 -2.73
CA PRO A 207 8.57 0.09 -2.02
C PRO A 207 7.43 1.11 -2.16
N ALA A 208 6.20 0.72 -1.81
CA ALA A 208 5.10 1.65 -1.76
C ALA A 208 5.38 2.75 -0.73
N ILE A 209 5.28 4.00 -1.15
CA ILE A 209 5.38 5.15 -0.24
C ILE A 209 4.13 5.16 0.64
N ILE A 210 4.34 5.20 1.95
CA ILE A 210 3.28 5.28 2.95
C ILE A 210 3.28 6.71 3.47
N ALA A 211 2.09 7.32 3.54
CA ALA A 211 1.98 8.61 4.19
C ALA A 211 2.42 8.48 5.65
N SER A 212 3.34 9.34 6.10
CA SER A 212 3.69 9.43 7.51
C SER A 212 2.48 9.90 8.31
N ARG A 213 2.22 9.23 9.41
CA ARG A 213 1.22 9.68 10.40
C ARG A 213 1.82 10.72 11.33
#